data_74bc75b224ad8c12a0307dbad248d241
#
_entry.id   74bc75b224ad8c12a0307dbad248d241
#
_cell.length_a   1.000
_cell.length_b   1.000
_cell.length_c   1.000
_cell.angle_alpha   90.00
_cell.angle_beta   90.00
_cell.angle_gamma   90.00
#
_symmetry.space_group_name_H-M   'P 1'
#
loop_
_entity.id
_entity.type
_entity.pdbx_description
1 polymer ?
#
loop_
_entity_poly.entity_id
_entity_poly.type
_entity_poly.pdbx_seq_one_letter_code
_entity_poly.pdbx_strand_id
1 'polypeptide(L)'
;MKKALIILFFGLPGIFVFAQKYTAPADPQVAANLSKWNDKKFGLFMHWGIYSIPGIVESWSINSEDASWIPRDSTLHYDDYKRWYFNLSRSFNPVHFDPEKWASIAQRAGMQYVVFTTKHHDGFAMFDTRQSEYKVTSPDVPFSRDARANIAKEVFSAFRNKGFMIGAYFSKPDWHSEYYWWPRYATPSRYNNYDIRLHPWRWEKFKTYTYKQIGELMSDYGKIDILWLDGGWVRPKTSINEEVLSWGMPIPDWDQDIDMPRIAQMARAKQPGLIMVDRTVHGEYENYRTPEQKVPDKPLDYPWETCMTMGDAWGYIPDDRYKSTGTLIHLLIDIVAKGGNFLLDVGPKPDGTFPDEVIQRLTEIGAWMEINREAIYATQPVAPYKSGQTCFTQKKDGQVYALHLLEESGTMPLTITIPAVPKPPPRKISLLGCKGPVKWKSVGTGVQITVPKAAASLKHALVFVL
;
A
#
# COMPACT_ATOMS: atom_id res chain seq x y z
N MET A 1 -48.33 -40.71 -33.39
CA MET A 1 -47.14 -40.10 -33.99
C MET A 1 -46.51 -39.15 -32.97
N LYS A 2 -45.44 -39.63 -32.27
CA LYS A 2 -44.73 -38.85 -31.26
C LYS A 2 -43.60 -38.09 -31.98
N LYS A 3 -43.64 -36.77 -31.94
CA LYS A 3 -42.54 -35.93 -32.44
C LYS A 3 -41.45 -35.81 -31.34
N ALA A 4 -40.29 -36.32 -31.64
CA ALA A 4 -39.11 -36.12 -30.79
C ALA A 4 -38.48 -34.74 -31.06
N LEU A 5 -38.34 -33.94 -30.01
CA LEU A 5 -37.69 -32.64 -30.05
C LEU A 5 -36.18 -32.89 -29.76
N ILE A 6 -35.36 -32.69 -30.78
CA ILE A 6 -33.88 -32.78 -30.61
C ILE A 6 -33.42 -31.38 -30.15
N ILE A 7 -32.96 -31.29 -28.90
CA ILE A 7 -32.32 -30.09 -28.37
C ILE A 7 -30.84 -30.17 -28.72
N LEU A 8 -30.37 -29.37 -29.65
CA LEU A 8 -28.96 -29.17 -29.94
C LEU A 8 -28.37 -28.27 -28.85
N PHE A 9 -27.52 -28.83 -27.98
CA PHE A 9 -26.64 -28.09 -27.11
C PHE A 9 -25.51 -27.47 -27.95
N PHE A 10 -25.58 -26.18 -28.24
CA PHE A 10 -24.40 -25.44 -28.67
C PHE A 10 -23.50 -25.22 -27.46
N GLY A 11 -22.43 -25.98 -27.34
CA GLY A 11 -21.36 -25.74 -26.40
C GLY A 11 -20.68 -24.41 -26.79
N LEU A 12 -20.88 -23.38 -25.98
CA LEU A 12 -20.05 -22.19 -26.06
C LEU A 12 -18.59 -22.61 -25.74
N PRO A 13 -17.61 -22.23 -26.58
CA PRO A 13 -16.21 -22.47 -26.25
C PRO A 13 -15.89 -21.72 -24.96
N GLY A 14 -15.54 -22.44 -23.91
CA GLY A 14 -15.03 -21.83 -22.69
C GLY A 14 -13.81 -21.00 -23.05
N ILE A 15 -13.92 -19.68 -22.92
CA ILE A 15 -12.79 -18.76 -23.01
C ILE A 15 -11.95 -19.06 -21.78
N PHE A 16 -10.87 -19.84 -21.94
CA PHE A 16 -9.84 -19.98 -20.91
C PHE A 16 -9.13 -18.64 -20.80
N VAL A 17 -9.53 -17.82 -19.86
CA VAL A 17 -8.83 -16.59 -19.53
C VAL A 17 -7.62 -16.96 -18.70
N PHE A 18 -6.46 -16.86 -19.30
CA PHE A 18 -5.20 -16.93 -18.57
C PHE A 18 -5.07 -15.68 -17.73
N ALA A 19 -5.16 -15.78 -16.40
CA ALA A 19 -4.72 -14.74 -15.51
C ALA A 19 -3.31 -14.33 -15.95
N GLN A 20 -3.09 -13.03 -16.21
CA GLN A 20 -1.81 -12.55 -16.73
C GLN A 20 -0.70 -12.95 -15.77
N LYS A 21 0.21 -13.81 -16.25
CA LYS A 21 1.31 -14.35 -15.45
C LYS A 21 2.21 -13.23 -14.96
N TYR A 22 2.67 -13.31 -13.72
CA TYR A 22 3.66 -12.37 -13.19
C TYR A 22 4.94 -12.40 -14.03
N THR A 23 5.47 -11.23 -14.36
CA THR A 23 6.73 -11.06 -15.09
C THR A 23 7.81 -10.58 -14.12
N ALA A 24 8.78 -11.44 -13.83
CA ALA A 24 9.92 -11.05 -13.01
C ALA A 24 10.77 -9.99 -13.72
N PRO A 25 11.34 -9.01 -12.99
CA PRO A 25 12.19 -8.00 -13.60
C PRO A 25 13.44 -8.61 -14.24
N ALA A 26 13.68 -8.27 -15.51
CA ALA A 26 14.85 -8.73 -16.25
C ALA A 26 16.15 -8.00 -15.82
N ASP A 27 16.05 -6.78 -15.29
CA ASP A 27 17.18 -6.00 -14.80
C ASP A 27 17.68 -6.57 -13.46
N PRO A 28 18.95 -7.02 -13.36
CA PRO A 28 19.49 -7.60 -12.11
C PRO A 28 19.50 -6.63 -10.92
N GLN A 29 19.62 -5.32 -11.15
CA GLN A 29 19.59 -4.33 -10.07
C GLN A 29 18.18 -4.17 -9.52
N VAL A 30 17.17 -4.18 -10.39
CA VAL A 30 15.75 -4.18 -9.96
C VAL A 30 15.45 -5.46 -9.20
N ALA A 31 15.86 -6.62 -9.70
CA ALA A 31 15.65 -7.91 -9.02
C ALA A 31 16.31 -7.95 -7.63
N ALA A 32 17.54 -7.43 -7.50
CA ALA A 32 18.26 -7.34 -6.23
C ALA A 32 17.56 -6.40 -5.23
N ASN A 33 17.08 -5.25 -5.68
CA ASN A 33 16.35 -4.31 -4.83
C ASN A 33 14.96 -4.85 -4.45
N LEU A 34 14.29 -5.55 -5.35
CA LEU A 34 13.03 -6.23 -5.05
C LEU A 34 13.20 -7.30 -3.97
N SER A 35 14.29 -8.08 -4.02
CA SER A 35 14.63 -9.02 -2.97
C SER A 35 14.89 -8.34 -1.62
N LYS A 36 15.65 -7.21 -1.62
CA LYS A 36 15.89 -6.41 -0.41
C LYS A 36 14.60 -5.84 0.16
N TRP A 37 13.72 -5.31 -0.70
CA TRP A 37 12.40 -4.83 -0.29
C TRP A 37 11.55 -5.95 0.30
N ASN A 38 11.54 -7.14 -0.32
CA ASN A 38 10.78 -8.27 0.19
C ASN A 38 11.27 -8.73 1.59
N ASP A 39 12.54 -8.56 1.91
CA ASP A 39 13.11 -8.84 3.24
C ASP A 39 12.68 -7.81 4.32
N LYS A 40 12.19 -6.61 3.93
CA LYS A 40 11.78 -5.54 4.83
C LYS A 40 10.46 -5.79 5.55
N LYS A 41 9.52 -6.48 4.95
CA LYS A 41 8.25 -7.00 5.48
C LYS A 41 7.24 -5.98 6.00
N PHE A 42 7.65 -4.85 6.57
CA PHE A 42 6.76 -3.89 7.20
C PHE A 42 7.10 -2.45 6.78
N GLY A 43 6.14 -1.74 6.23
CA GLY A 43 6.27 -0.37 5.73
C GLY A 43 5.17 0.56 6.23
N LEU A 44 5.45 1.86 6.15
CA LEU A 44 4.50 2.94 6.41
C LEU A 44 4.00 3.49 5.08
N PHE A 45 2.69 3.54 4.92
CA PHE A 45 2.03 4.31 3.88
C PHE A 45 1.48 5.60 4.48
N MET A 46 1.55 6.71 3.76
CA MET A 46 0.96 7.96 4.23
C MET A 46 0.14 8.61 3.14
N HIS A 47 -1.17 8.72 3.37
CA HIS A 47 -2.06 9.52 2.53
C HIS A 47 -2.26 10.89 3.17
N TRP A 48 -1.65 11.92 2.57
CA TRP A 48 -1.74 13.28 3.09
C TRP A 48 -1.82 14.32 1.97
N GLY A 49 -2.73 15.25 2.12
CA GLY A 49 -3.00 16.32 1.18
C GLY A 49 -4.06 17.28 1.70
N ILE A 50 -4.59 18.11 0.83
CA ILE A 50 -5.58 19.13 1.18
C ILE A 50 -6.89 18.55 1.71
N TYR A 51 -7.23 17.30 1.37
CA TYR A 51 -8.41 16.59 1.86
C TYR A 51 -8.38 16.34 3.37
N SER A 52 -7.21 16.41 4.00
CA SER A 52 -7.10 16.32 5.46
C SER A 52 -7.71 17.52 6.17
N ILE A 53 -7.80 18.70 5.51
CA ILE A 53 -8.32 19.93 6.11
C ILE A 53 -9.78 19.79 6.53
N PRO A 54 -10.71 19.40 5.63
CA PRO A 54 -12.08 19.11 6.01
C PRO A 54 -12.23 17.73 6.68
N GLY A 55 -11.21 16.89 6.68
CA GLY A 55 -11.29 15.53 7.22
C GLY A 55 -12.26 14.66 6.44
N ILE A 56 -12.09 14.61 5.14
CA ILE A 56 -12.89 13.77 4.23
C ILE A 56 -11.99 12.71 3.60
N VAL A 57 -12.64 11.66 3.08
CA VAL A 57 -11.94 10.67 2.26
C VAL A 57 -11.18 11.38 1.14
N GLU A 58 -9.94 10.98 0.90
CA GLU A 58 -9.01 11.62 -0.04
C GLU A 58 -9.69 11.92 -1.38
N SER A 59 -9.17 12.70 -2.25
CA SER A 59 -9.66 13.18 -3.55
C SER A 59 -11.05 12.74 -4.08
N TRP A 60 -11.54 11.56 -3.69
CA TRP A 60 -12.70 10.90 -4.29
C TRP A 60 -14.01 11.69 -4.21
N SER A 61 -14.14 12.59 -3.26
CA SER A 61 -15.34 13.43 -3.11
C SER A 61 -15.58 14.35 -4.31
N ILE A 62 -14.56 14.66 -5.12
CA ILE A 62 -14.71 15.44 -6.36
C ILE A 62 -15.04 14.61 -7.60
N ASN A 63 -15.14 13.30 -7.45
CA ASN A 63 -15.63 12.41 -8.50
C ASN A 63 -17.16 12.25 -8.37
N SER A 64 -17.94 12.65 -9.38
CA SER A 64 -19.37 12.80 -9.22
C SER A 64 -20.18 11.50 -9.36
N GLU A 65 -19.72 10.55 -10.16
CA GLU A 65 -20.49 9.34 -10.49
C GLU A 65 -19.88 8.08 -9.87
N ASP A 66 -18.60 7.86 -10.06
CA ASP A 66 -17.92 6.63 -9.60
C ASP A 66 -17.82 6.50 -8.09
N ALA A 67 -17.85 7.61 -7.37
CA ALA A 67 -17.72 7.69 -5.94
C ALA A 67 -18.99 8.20 -5.24
N SER A 68 -20.14 7.79 -5.73
CA SER A 68 -21.44 8.12 -5.13
C SER A 68 -21.60 7.66 -3.68
N TRP A 69 -20.78 6.70 -3.26
CA TRP A 69 -20.69 6.19 -1.89
C TRP A 69 -19.97 7.15 -0.92
N ILE A 70 -19.28 8.18 -1.43
CA ILE A 70 -18.60 9.18 -0.59
C ILE A 70 -19.55 10.32 -0.26
N PRO A 71 -19.78 10.62 1.02
CA PRO A 71 -20.60 11.76 1.42
C PRO A 71 -20.02 13.08 0.89
N ARG A 72 -20.89 13.90 0.30
CA ARG A 72 -20.60 15.28 -0.09
C ARG A 72 -21.65 16.18 0.49
N ASP A 73 -21.32 17.46 0.66
CA ASP A 73 -22.33 18.48 0.95
C ASP A 73 -23.30 18.59 -0.24
N SER A 74 -24.48 17.98 -0.09
CA SER A 74 -25.52 17.97 -1.11
C SER A 74 -26.22 19.30 -1.30
N THR A 75 -25.93 20.30 -0.45
CA THR A 75 -26.48 21.66 -0.59
C THR A 75 -25.71 22.46 -1.64
N LEU A 76 -24.50 22.05 -1.98
CA LEU A 76 -23.68 22.66 -3.01
C LEU A 76 -23.91 22.02 -4.38
N HIS A 77 -24.03 22.87 -5.41
CA HIS A 77 -23.93 22.37 -6.78
C HIS A 77 -22.54 21.75 -7.00
N TYR A 78 -22.46 20.70 -7.82
CA TYR A 78 -21.23 19.93 -8.02
C TYR A 78 -20.01 20.78 -8.40
N ASP A 79 -20.20 21.75 -9.32
CA ASP A 79 -19.10 22.62 -9.74
C ASP A 79 -18.65 23.59 -8.63
N ASP A 80 -19.57 24.00 -7.74
CA ASP A 80 -19.24 24.79 -6.57
C ASP A 80 -18.47 23.96 -5.54
N TYR A 81 -18.89 22.71 -5.32
CA TYR A 81 -18.18 21.78 -4.46
C TYR A 81 -16.75 21.54 -4.97
N LYS A 82 -16.59 21.29 -6.27
CA LYS A 82 -15.29 21.09 -6.89
C LYS A 82 -14.40 22.33 -6.76
N ARG A 83 -14.95 23.53 -6.96
CA ARG A 83 -14.21 24.80 -6.73
C ARG A 83 -13.81 24.95 -5.26
N TRP A 84 -14.71 24.68 -4.35
CA TRP A 84 -14.43 24.70 -2.92
C TRP A 84 -13.29 23.74 -2.58
N TYR A 85 -13.36 22.49 -3.06
CA TYR A 85 -12.31 21.49 -2.81
C TYR A 85 -10.94 21.94 -3.29
N PHE A 86 -10.82 22.39 -4.54
CA PHE A 86 -9.53 22.85 -5.07
C PHE A 86 -9.01 24.09 -4.34
N ASN A 87 -9.87 24.94 -3.80
CA ASN A 87 -9.47 26.08 -2.98
C ASN A 87 -8.98 25.69 -1.58
N LEU A 88 -9.14 24.46 -1.12
CA LEU A 88 -8.58 23.98 0.15
C LEU A 88 -7.05 24.18 0.21
N SER A 89 -6.36 24.15 -0.92
CA SER A 89 -4.94 24.44 -1.01
C SER A 89 -4.56 25.79 -0.37
N ARG A 90 -5.43 26.79 -0.44
CA ARG A 90 -5.25 28.13 0.17
C ARG A 90 -5.41 28.13 1.70
N SER A 91 -5.82 27.01 2.28
CA SER A 91 -5.90 26.83 3.73
C SER A 91 -4.88 25.79 4.23
N PHE A 92 -4.08 25.19 3.34
CA PHE A 92 -3.10 24.17 3.72
C PHE A 92 -1.90 24.80 4.43
N ASN A 93 -1.86 24.62 5.77
CA ASN A 93 -0.84 25.23 6.62
C ASN A 93 -0.45 24.33 7.80
N PRO A 94 0.26 23.21 7.55
CA PRO A 94 0.62 22.23 8.58
C PRO A 94 1.77 22.72 9.48
N VAL A 95 1.51 23.67 10.36
CA VAL A 95 2.52 24.34 11.20
C VAL A 95 3.28 23.40 12.14
N HIS A 96 2.70 22.24 12.47
CA HIS A 96 3.30 21.21 13.33
C HIS A 96 3.94 20.07 12.54
N PHE A 97 4.10 20.21 11.22
CA PHE A 97 4.78 19.22 10.38
C PHE A 97 6.21 18.99 10.85
N ASP A 98 6.52 17.76 11.26
CA ASP A 98 7.83 17.34 11.72
C ASP A 98 8.16 15.96 11.13
N PRO A 99 8.84 15.91 9.97
CA PRO A 99 9.15 14.66 9.29
C PRO A 99 10.15 13.78 10.06
N GLU A 100 11.03 14.36 10.89
CA GLU A 100 11.95 13.61 11.74
C GLU A 100 11.21 12.87 12.86
N LYS A 101 10.18 13.50 13.43
CA LYS A 101 9.28 12.87 14.41
C LYS A 101 8.51 11.72 13.76
N TRP A 102 7.96 11.91 12.56
CA TRP A 102 7.28 10.83 11.82
C TRP A 102 8.19 9.64 11.56
N ALA A 103 9.38 9.90 11.02
CA ALA A 103 10.38 8.86 10.74
C ALA A 103 10.84 8.14 12.02
N SER A 104 10.95 8.87 13.15
CA SER A 104 11.30 8.28 14.44
C SER A 104 10.21 7.36 15.00
N ILE A 105 8.93 7.75 14.85
CA ILE A 105 7.78 6.94 15.26
C ILE A 105 7.75 5.65 14.43
N ALA A 106 7.85 5.75 13.10
CA ALA A 106 7.87 4.62 12.20
C ALA A 106 9.05 3.66 12.46
N GLN A 107 10.24 4.20 12.72
CA GLN A 107 11.43 3.40 13.05
C GLN A 107 11.24 2.61 14.34
N ARG A 108 10.70 3.26 15.39
CA ARG A 108 10.40 2.57 16.66
C ARG A 108 9.32 1.51 16.51
N ALA A 109 8.34 1.73 15.61
CA ALA A 109 7.35 0.71 15.28
C ALA A 109 7.94 -0.51 14.53
N GLY A 110 9.20 -0.43 14.09
CA GLY A 110 9.86 -1.48 13.33
C GLY A 110 9.61 -1.41 11.82
N MET A 111 9.07 -0.32 11.31
CA MET A 111 8.90 -0.13 9.87
C MET A 111 10.25 0.08 9.17
N GLN A 112 10.39 -0.40 7.94
CA GLN A 112 11.66 -0.48 7.21
C GLN A 112 11.64 0.23 5.85
N TYR A 113 10.48 0.62 5.36
CA TYR A 113 10.30 1.41 4.15
C TYR A 113 9.08 2.32 4.31
N VAL A 114 9.02 3.36 3.50
CA VAL A 114 7.92 4.32 3.49
C VAL A 114 7.44 4.53 2.07
N VAL A 115 6.14 4.68 1.89
CA VAL A 115 5.52 5.16 0.66
C VAL A 115 4.74 6.42 1.01
N PHE A 116 5.04 7.55 0.35
CA PHE A 116 4.41 8.84 0.62
C PHE A 116 3.66 9.34 -0.61
N THR A 117 2.42 9.82 -0.43
CA THR A 117 1.61 10.41 -1.50
C THR A 117 2.19 11.75 -1.95
N THR A 118 3.05 11.72 -2.98
CA THR A 118 3.62 12.95 -3.54
C THR A 118 2.58 13.76 -4.32
N LYS A 119 1.59 13.10 -4.89
CA LYS A 119 0.41 13.69 -5.55
C LYS A 119 -0.69 12.64 -5.60
N HIS A 120 -1.87 12.93 -5.02
CA HIS A 120 -3.06 12.09 -5.15
C HIS A 120 -3.88 12.47 -6.41
N HIS A 121 -5.02 11.86 -6.65
CA HIS A 121 -5.82 12.04 -7.88
C HIS A 121 -6.29 13.49 -8.09
N ASP A 122 -6.45 14.28 -7.01
CA ASP A 122 -6.81 15.69 -7.07
C ASP A 122 -5.75 16.60 -7.69
N GLY A 123 -4.55 16.07 -7.92
CA GLY A 123 -3.47 16.81 -8.58
C GLY A 123 -2.68 17.75 -7.68
N PHE A 124 -3.03 17.89 -6.38
CA PHE A 124 -2.25 18.74 -5.47
C PHE A 124 -0.89 18.09 -5.20
N ALA A 125 0.17 18.77 -5.69
CA ALA A 125 1.52 18.25 -5.56
C ALA A 125 2.12 18.63 -4.20
N MET A 126 2.43 17.62 -3.38
CA MET A 126 3.15 17.74 -2.11
C MET A 126 4.66 17.93 -2.32
N PHE A 127 5.08 18.25 -3.54
CA PHE A 127 6.46 18.48 -3.96
C PHE A 127 6.55 19.71 -4.87
N ASP A 128 7.74 20.28 -4.99
CA ASP A 128 7.99 21.48 -5.78
C ASP A 128 8.12 21.14 -7.28
N THR A 129 7.00 20.91 -7.94
CA THR A 129 6.96 20.69 -9.39
C THR A 129 7.00 21.98 -10.18
N ARG A 130 7.68 21.96 -11.33
CA ARG A 130 7.68 23.06 -12.31
C ARG A 130 6.56 22.93 -13.36
N GLN A 131 5.73 21.89 -13.24
CA GLN A 131 4.71 21.57 -14.22
C GLN A 131 3.33 22.12 -13.84
N SER A 132 3.13 22.50 -12.59
CA SER A 132 1.85 23.01 -12.08
C SER A 132 2.08 24.02 -10.98
N GLU A 133 1.22 25.03 -10.90
CA GLU A 133 1.13 25.93 -9.74
C GLU A 133 0.23 25.35 -8.63
N TYR A 134 -0.48 24.25 -8.88
CA TYR A 134 -1.27 23.55 -7.88
C TYR A 134 -0.36 22.61 -7.05
N LYS A 135 0.42 23.23 -6.19
CA LYS A 135 1.47 22.57 -5.41
C LYS A 135 1.66 23.26 -4.04
N VAL A 136 2.20 22.53 -3.10
CA VAL A 136 2.42 22.99 -1.72
C VAL A 136 3.37 24.20 -1.61
N THR A 137 4.28 24.37 -2.56
CA THR A 137 5.23 25.49 -2.62
C THR A 137 4.70 26.70 -3.40
N SER A 138 3.46 26.66 -3.88
CA SER A 138 2.84 27.82 -4.55
C SER A 138 2.64 28.98 -3.59
N PRO A 139 2.89 30.25 -4.02
CA PRO A 139 2.71 31.44 -3.17
C PRO A 139 1.31 31.58 -2.56
N ASP A 140 0.29 31.00 -3.20
CA ASP A 140 -1.09 31.01 -2.72
C ASP A 140 -1.35 30.04 -1.56
N VAL A 141 -0.41 29.11 -1.29
CA VAL A 141 -0.48 28.15 -0.18
C VAL A 141 0.23 28.75 1.04
N PRO A 142 -0.44 28.90 2.19
CA PRO A 142 0.17 29.54 3.37
C PRO A 142 1.48 28.88 3.81
N PHE A 143 1.54 27.54 3.76
CA PHE A 143 2.73 26.78 4.14
C PHE A 143 3.93 26.98 3.20
N SER A 144 3.75 27.54 2.01
CA SER A 144 4.85 27.80 1.06
C SER A 144 5.94 28.72 1.62
N ARG A 145 5.66 29.47 2.69
CA ARG A 145 6.61 30.36 3.38
C ARG A 145 7.47 29.65 4.42
N ASP A 146 7.13 28.43 4.79
CA ASP A 146 7.93 27.61 5.71
C ASP A 146 9.14 27.03 4.96
N ALA A 147 10.29 26.94 5.62
CA ALA A 147 11.48 26.35 5.04
C ALA A 147 11.30 24.86 4.64
N ARG A 148 10.31 24.18 5.27
CA ARG A 148 9.94 22.78 5.01
C ARG A 148 8.82 22.65 3.97
N ALA A 149 8.50 23.69 3.22
CA ALA A 149 7.35 23.72 2.30
C ALA A 149 7.42 22.64 1.21
N ASN A 150 8.61 22.21 0.80
CA ASN A 150 8.76 21.06 -0.10
C ASN A 150 8.63 19.75 0.69
N ILE A 151 7.38 19.42 1.07
CA ILE A 151 7.06 18.34 2.02
C ILE A 151 7.66 16.99 1.59
N ALA A 152 7.52 16.60 0.33
CA ALA A 152 8.07 15.33 -0.15
C ALA A 152 9.60 15.25 0.04
N LYS A 153 10.31 16.36 -0.17
CA LYS A 153 11.76 16.44 0.04
C LYS A 153 12.12 16.21 1.51
N GLU A 154 11.41 16.85 2.40
CA GLU A 154 11.63 16.75 3.84
C GLU A 154 11.30 15.35 4.37
N VAL A 155 10.16 14.77 3.95
CA VAL A 155 9.78 13.40 4.30
C VAL A 155 10.84 12.41 3.81
N PHE A 156 11.21 12.46 2.54
CA PHE A 156 12.18 11.53 1.98
C PHE A 156 13.56 11.66 2.64
N SER A 157 13.99 12.87 2.99
CA SER A 157 15.25 13.11 3.69
C SER A 157 15.23 12.51 5.10
N ALA A 158 14.19 12.81 5.89
CA ALA A 158 14.07 12.32 7.26
C ALA A 158 14.03 10.78 7.33
N PHE A 159 13.24 10.14 6.48
CA PHE A 159 13.14 8.68 6.45
C PHE A 159 14.44 8.02 5.92
N ARG A 160 15.07 8.60 4.90
CA ARG A 160 16.35 8.11 4.36
C ARG A 160 17.45 8.17 5.42
N ASN A 161 17.53 9.26 6.19
CA ASN A 161 18.49 9.42 7.29
C ASN A 161 18.34 8.35 8.37
N LYS A 162 17.17 7.72 8.48
CA LYS A 162 16.91 6.59 9.39
C LYS A 162 17.02 5.21 8.73
N GLY A 163 17.51 5.14 7.48
CA GLY A 163 17.77 3.89 6.78
C GLY A 163 16.56 3.22 6.12
N PHE A 164 15.46 3.94 5.94
CA PHE A 164 14.29 3.45 5.22
C PHE A 164 14.55 3.38 3.71
N MET A 165 13.96 2.39 3.04
CA MET A 165 13.75 2.49 1.60
C MET A 165 12.64 3.51 1.32
N ILE A 166 12.82 4.33 0.28
CA ILE A 166 11.95 5.45 -0.04
C ILE A 166 11.06 5.12 -1.22
N GLY A 167 9.75 5.19 -1.02
CA GLY A 167 8.71 5.03 -2.03
C GLY A 167 8.00 6.36 -2.30
N ALA A 168 7.97 6.75 -3.57
CA ALA A 168 7.17 7.84 -4.06
C ALA A 168 5.85 7.29 -4.66
N TYR A 169 4.74 7.47 -3.95
CA TYR A 169 3.43 7.29 -4.55
C TYR A 169 3.15 8.45 -5.50
N PHE A 170 2.67 8.13 -6.66
CA PHE A 170 2.27 9.10 -7.66
C PHE A 170 0.99 8.64 -8.37
N SER A 171 -0.04 9.47 -8.32
CA SER A 171 -1.28 9.24 -9.07
C SER A 171 -1.06 9.50 -10.56
N LYS A 172 -1.34 8.53 -11.41
CA LYS A 172 -1.29 8.70 -12.88
C LYS A 172 -2.36 9.69 -13.36
N PRO A 173 -3.64 9.57 -12.96
CA PRO A 173 -4.63 10.62 -13.24
C PRO A 173 -4.31 11.91 -12.49
N ASP A 174 -4.81 13.02 -13.01
CA ASP A 174 -4.71 14.34 -12.37
C ASP A 174 -5.99 15.12 -12.66
N TRP A 175 -6.88 15.16 -11.68
CA TRP A 175 -8.22 15.74 -11.83
C TRP A 175 -8.23 17.28 -11.80
N HIS A 176 -7.12 17.91 -11.41
CA HIS A 176 -6.94 19.35 -11.53
C HIS A 176 -6.40 19.74 -12.90
N SER A 177 -5.63 18.87 -13.55
CA SER A 177 -5.03 19.17 -14.85
C SER A 177 -6.08 19.35 -15.93
N GLU A 178 -6.09 20.51 -16.62
CA GLU A 178 -6.94 20.74 -17.78
C GLU A 178 -6.68 19.76 -18.95
N TYR A 179 -5.53 19.11 -18.93
CA TYR A 179 -5.17 18.10 -19.94
C TYR A 179 -5.76 16.73 -19.63
N TYR A 180 -6.24 16.50 -18.40
CA TYR A 180 -6.95 15.29 -18.00
C TYR A 180 -8.46 15.53 -17.88
N TRP A 181 -8.89 16.48 -17.02
CA TRP A 181 -10.25 16.96 -16.94
C TRP A 181 -10.36 18.32 -17.62
N TRP A 182 -10.78 18.31 -18.88
CA TRP A 182 -10.94 19.54 -19.65
C TRP A 182 -12.15 20.35 -19.15
N PRO A 183 -11.99 21.60 -18.69
CA PRO A 183 -13.08 22.39 -18.12
C PRO A 183 -14.28 22.63 -19.05
N ARG A 184 -14.11 22.34 -20.35
CA ARG A 184 -15.20 22.44 -21.33
C ARG A 184 -16.30 21.39 -21.16
N TYR A 185 -15.99 20.25 -20.53
CA TYR A 185 -16.89 19.12 -20.39
C TYR A 185 -17.12 18.79 -18.92
N ALA A 186 -18.28 18.16 -18.63
CA ALA A 186 -18.54 17.60 -17.31
C ALA A 186 -17.49 16.56 -16.93
N THR A 187 -17.32 16.32 -15.62
CA THR A 187 -16.38 15.36 -15.04
C THR A 187 -17.11 14.24 -14.30
N PRO A 188 -17.85 13.37 -15.02
CA PRO A 188 -18.73 12.39 -14.38
C PRO A 188 -17.99 11.24 -13.72
N SER A 189 -16.78 10.93 -14.15
CA SER A 189 -16.05 9.76 -13.71
C SER A 189 -14.55 10.02 -13.51
N ARG A 190 -13.87 9.00 -13.01
CA ARG A 190 -12.39 9.02 -12.77
C ARG A 190 -11.56 9.13 -14.05
N TYR A 191 -12.13 8.84 -15.21
CA TYR A 191 -11.44 8.89 -16.50
C TYR A 191 -11.28 10.34 -17.01
N ASN A 192 -10.43 10.53 -18.01
CA ASN A 192 -10.41 11.80 -18.73
C ASN A 192 -11.78 12.03 -19.41
N ASN A 193 -12.22 13.29 -19.49
CA ASN A 193 -13.58 13.66 -19.85
C ASN A 193 -13.75 14.09 -21.34
N TYR A 194 -12.85 13.66 -22.20
CA TYR A 194 -12.89 13.92 -23.63
C TYR A 194 -12.36 12.74 -24.43
N ASP A 195 -12.82 12.60 -25.68
CA ASP A 195 -12.30 11.59 -26.61
C ASP A 195 -10.90 11.96 -27.08
N ILE A 196 -9.90 11.15 -26.70
CA ILE A 196 -8.48 11.35 -27.03
C ILE A 196 -8.27 11.31 -28.56
N ARG A 197 -9.05 10.53 -29.31
CA ARG A 197 -8.94 10.42 -30.77
C ARG A 197 -9.30 11.71 -31.47
N LEU A 198 -10.21 12.50 -30.89
CA LEU A 198 -10.60 13.81 -31.40
C LEU A 198 -9.65 14.94 -30.93
N HIS A 199 -8.96 14.73 -29.80
CA HIS A 199 -8.09 15.73 -29.20
C HIS A 199 -6.72 15.15 -28.79
N PRO A 200 -5.98 14.47 -29.71
CA PRO A 200 -4.73 13.76 -29.39
C PRO A 200 -3.65 14.68 -28.82
N TRP A 201 -3.59 15.92 -29.27
CA TRP A 201 -2.62 16.91 -28.78
C TRP A 201 -2.78 17.19 -27.28
N ARG A 202 -4.00 17.11 -26.74
CA ARG A 202 -4.27 17.34 -25.32
C ARG A 202 -3.74 16.18 -24.49
N TRP A 203 -3.93 14.95 -24.97
CA TRP A 203 -3.38 13.77 -24.32
C TRP A 203 -1.85 13.74 -24.36
N GLU A 204 -1.22 14.15 -25.46
CA GLU A 204 0.23 14.30 -25.55
C GLU A 204 0.77 15.36 -24.56
N LYS A 205 0.03 16.44 -24.29
CA LYS A 205 0.36 17.40 -23.25
C LYS A 205 0.27 16.76 -21.86
N PHE A 206 -0.77 15.95 -21.60
CA PHE A 206 -0.91 15.20 -20.34
C PHE A 206 0.22 14.18 -20.15
N LYS A 207 0.56 13.41 -21.17
CA LYS A 207 1.72 12.49 -21.16
C LYS A 207 3.02 13.23 -20.82
N THR A 208 3.26 14.36 -21.47
CA THR A 208 4.45 15.19 -21.24
C THR A 208 4.46 15.75 -19.80
N TYR A 209 3.34 16.21 -19.30
CA TYR A 209 3.16 16.71 -17.94
C TYR A 209 3.50 15.62 -16.90
N THR A 210 2.91 14.43 -17.04
CA THR A 210 3.14 13.27 -16.16
C THR A 210 4.60 12.82 -16.21
N TYR A 211 5.17 12.68 -17.41
CA TYR A 211 6.56 12.31 -17.62
C TYR A 211 7.53 13.26 -16.91
N LYS A 212 7.29 14.58 -17.03
CA LYS A 212 8.14 15.59 -16.41
C LYS A 212 8.02 15.59 -14.89
N GLN A 213 6.81 15.47 -14.32
CA GLN A 213 6.62 15.40 -12.87
C GLN A 213 7.33 14.18 -12.26
N ILE A 214 7.19 13.00 -12.88
CA ILE A 214 7.92 11.81 -12.46
C ILE A 214 9.44 12.03 -12.62
N GLY A 215 9.85 12.66 -13.71
CA GLY A 215 11.26 13.00 -13.94
C GLY A 215 11.87 13.91 -12.88
N GLU A 216 11.10 14.87 -12.36
CA GLU A 216 11.49 15.75 -11.25
C GLU A 216 11.65 14.95 -9.96
N LEU A 217 10.69 14.08 -9.61
CA LEU A 217 10.77 13.21 -8.44
C LEU A 217 12.02 12.30 -8.51
N MET A 218 12.32 11.75 -9.68
CA MET A 218 13.46 10.86 -9.85
C MET A 218 14.83 11.60 -9.87
N SER A 219 14.84 12.94 -10.01
CA SER A 219 16.09 13.72 -10.09
C SER A 219 16.38 14.52 -8.84
N ASP A 220 15.36 15.19 -8.28
CA ASP A 220 15.56 16.32 -7.38
C ASP A 220 15.34 15.94 -5.90
N TYR A 221 14.96 14.68 -5.62
CA TYR A 221 14.53 14.20 -4.30
C TYR A 221 15.47 13.15 -3.67
N GLY A 222 16.70 13.03 -4.19
CA GLY A 222 17.67 12.05 -3.75
C GLY A 222 17.29 10.64 -4.19
N LYS A 223 17.77 9.61 -3.47
CA LYS A 223 17.48 8.24 -3.85
C LYS A 223 16.02 7.89 -3.58
N ILE A 224 15.34 7.41 -4.62
CA ILE A 224 14.02 6.79 -4.59
C ILE A 224 14.20 5.30 -4.90
N ASP A 225 13.67 4.43 -4.06
CA ASP A 225 13.77 2.98 -4.22
C ASP A 225 12.54 2.38 -4.89
N ILE A 226 11.36 3.02 -4.72
CA ILE A 226 10.07 2.54 -5.23
C ILE A 226 9.33 3.70 -5.88
N LEU A 227 8.91 3.54 -7.13
CA LEU A 227 7.91 4.38 -7.78
C LEU A 227 6.57 3.64 -7.75
N TRP A 228 5.67 4.09 -6.89
CA TRP A 228 4.35 3.48 -6.64
C TRP A 228 3.28 4.24 -7.42
N LEU A 229 2.91 3.74 -8.61
CA LEU A 229 1.96 4.38 -9.51
C LEU A 229 0.54 3.87 -9.24
N ASP A 230 -0.34 4.79 -8.89
CA ASP A 230 -1.76 4.51 -8.71
C ASP A 230 -2.62 5.07 -9.87
N GLY A 231 -3.91 4.75 -9.85
CA GLY A 231 -4.81 5.10 -10.93
C GLY A 231 -4.74 4.10 -12.08
N GLY A 232 -4.89 2.82 -11.77
CA GLY A 232 -4.82 1.71 -12.73
C GLY A 232 -5.80 1.78 -13.90
N TRP A 233 -6.76 2.70 -13.89
CA TRP A 233 -7.64 2.98 -15.03
C TRP A 233 -6.97 3.83 -16.12
N VAL A 234 -5.87 4.53 -15.83
CA VAL A 234 -5.02 5.19 -16.83
C VAL A 234 -4.04 4.15 -17.35
N ARG A 235 -4.41 3.50 -18.47
CA ARG A 235 -3.72 2.33 -19.02
C ARG A 235 -3.92 2.19 -20.52
N PRO A 236 -3.06 1.47 -21.24
CA PRO A 236 -3.33 1.08 -22.62
C PRO A 236 -4.52 0.10 -22.68
N LYS A 237 -5.38 0.24 -23.69
CA LYS A 237 -6.53 -0.66 -23.93
C LYS A 237 -6.13 -2.13 -23.97
N THR A 238 -4.95 -2.43 -24.48
CA THR A 238 -4.40 -3.79 -24.54
C THR A 238 -4.15 -4.45 -23.18
N SER A 239 -4.13 -3.66 -22.10
CA SER A 239 -3.96 -4.16 -20.74
C SER A 239 -5.29 -4.39 -19.99
N ILE A 240 -6.44 -4.12 -20.64
CA ILE A 240 -7.76 -4.38 -20.06
C ILE A 240 -7.95 -5.91 -19.97
N ASN A 241 -8.21 -6.37 -18.76
CA ASN A 241 -8.40 -7.79 -18.43
C ASN A 241 -9.69 -7.99 -17.62
N GLU A 242 -9.98 -9.21 -17.20
CA GLU A 242 -11.17 -9.52 -16.40
C GLU A 242 -11.21 -8.80 -15.06
N GLU A 243 -10.08 -8.57 -14.41
CA GLU A 243 -10.03 -7.81 -13.17
C GLU A 243 -10.58 -6.39 -13.39
N VAL A 244 -10.13 -5.72 -14.45
CA VAL A 244 -10.62 -4.38 -14.83
C VAL A 244 -12.10 -4.40 -15.17
N LEU A 245 -12.55 -5.41 -15.93
CA LEU A 245 -13.96 -5.58 -16.28
C LEU A 245 -14.83 -5.87 -15.05
N SER A 246 -14.27 -6.57 -14.04
CA SER A 246 -14.98 -6.87 -12.78
C SER A 246 -15.26 -5.63 -11.92
N TRP A 247 -14.57 -4.51 -12.17
CA TRP A 247 -14.88 -3.24 -11.48
C TRP A 247 -16.26 -2.70 -11.79
N GLY A 248 -16.91 -3.20 -12.87
CA GLY A 248 -18.29 -2.86 -13.20
C GLY A 248 -18.51 -1.43 -13.68
N MET A 249 -17.43 -0.71 -14.03
CA MET A 249 -17.49 0.68 -14.45
C MET A 249 -17.42 0.83 -15.96
N PRO A 250 -18.10 1.83 -16.55
CA PRO A 250 -17.95 2.15 -17.96
C PRO A 250 -16.49 2.50 -18.29
N ILE A 251 -15.88 1.76 -19.20
CA ILE A 251 -14.52 2.03 -19.66
C ILE A 251 -14.60 2.86 -20.94
N PRO A 252 -13.86 4.00 -21.06
CA PRO A 252 -13.83 4.77 -22.30
C PRO A 252 -13.38 3.94 -23.49
N ASP A 253 -13.96 4.22 -24.66
CA ASP A 253 -13.61 3.55 -25.92
C ASP A 253 -12.30 4.07 -26.56
N TRP A 254 -11.55 4.91 -25.86
CA TRP A 254 -10.25 5.42 -26.31
C TRP A 254 -9.13 4.93 -25.39
N ASP A 255 -7.91 5.01 -25.91
CA ASP A 255 -6.70 4.53 -25.26
C ASP A 255 -6.12 5.59 -24.31
N GLN A 256 -5.98 5.27 -23.02
CA GLN A 256 -5.38 6.14 -22.01
C GLN A 256 -3.93 5.76 -21.72
N ASP A 257 -3.20 5.31 -22.72
CA ASP A 257 -1.77 5.00 -22.59
C ASP A 257 -0.95 6.27 -22.32
N ILE A 258 -0.14 6.25 -21.26
CA ILE A 258 0.79 7.32 -20.88
C ILE A 258 2.24 7.02 -21.25
N ASP A 259 2.49 5.97 -22.03
CA ASP A 259 3.82 5.53 -22.49
C ASP A 259 4.71 5.07 -21.31
N MET A 260 4.22 4.06 -20.58
CA MET A 260 4.97 3.48 -19.45
C MET A 260 6.39 3.02 -19.81
N PRO A 261 6.68 2.45 -20.99
CA PRO A 261 8.06 2.14 -21.40
C PRO A 261 8.99 3.34 -21.32
N ARG A 262 8.56 4.49 -21.85
CA ARG A 262 9.32 5.73 -21.83
C ARG A 262 9.52 6.29 -20.43
N ILE A 263 8.47 6.23 -19.59
CA ILE A 263 8.54 6.64 -18.18
C ILE A 263 9.53 5.73 -17.43
N ALA A 264 9.43 4.42 -17.60
CA ALA A 264 10.29 3.45 -16.94
C ALA A 264 11.77 3.60 -17.33
N GLN A 265 12.04 3.78 -18.64
CA GLN A 265 13.39 4.03 -19.13
C GLN A 265 14.00 5.29 -18.49
N MET A 266 13.28 6.40 -18.49
CA MET A 266 13.73 7.65 -17.88
C MET A 266 13.94 7.50 -16.37
N ALA A 267 12.98 6.90 -15.66
CA ALA A 267 13.03 6.75 -14.22
C ALA A 267 14.20 5.85 -13.78
N ARG A 268 14.40 4.70 -14.44
CA ARG A 268 15.54 3.79 -14.17
C ARG A 268 16.89 4.36 -14.58
N ALA A 269 16.96 5.19 -15.62
CA ALA A 269 18.20 5.89 -15.98
C ALA A 269 18.65 6.87 -14.87
N LYS A 270 17.70 7.47 -14.14
CA LYS A 270 17.95 8.39 -13.02
C LYS A 270 18.12 7.66 -11.67
N GLN A 271 17.40 6.57 -11.48
CA GLN A 271 17.36 5.74 -10.28
C GLN A 271 17.63 4.28 -10.64
N PRO A 272 18.91 3.87 -10.82
CA PRO A 272 19.23 2.49 -11.15
C PRO A 272 18.70 1.51 -10.09
N GLY A 273 18.07 0.42 -10.54
CA GLY A 273 17.44 -0.56 -9.67
C GLY A 273 16.09 -0.12 -9.06
N LEU A 274 15.45 0.93 -9.60
CA LEU A 274 14.14 1.40 -9.17
C LEU A 274 13.08 0.30 -9.32
N ILE A 275 12.42 -0.03 -8.21
CA ILE A 275 11.23 -0.89 -8.22
C ILE A 275 10.05 -0.04 -8.69
N MET A 276 9.29 -0.57 -9.63
CA MET A 276 8.09 0.09 -10.15
C MET A 276 6.84 -0.73 -9.83
N VAL A 277 5.76 -0.05 -9.51
CA VAL A 277 4.45 -0.63 -9.24
C VAL A 277 3.43 0.13 -10.09
N ASP A 278 3.18 -0.34 -11.30
CA ASP A 278 2.07 0.13 -12.13
C ASP A 278 0.81 -0.66 -11.74
N ARG A 279 0.21 -0.23 -10.64
CA ARG A 279 -0.82 -0.93 -9.89
C ARG A 279 -1.97 -1.38 -10.78
N THR A 280 -2.31 -2.68 -10.72
CA THR A 280 -3.37 -3.37 -11.47
C THR A 280 -3.21 -3.40 -13.00
N VAL A 281 -2.17 -2.79 -13.56
CA VAL A 281 -1.94 -2.85 -15.01
C VAL A 281 -1.30 -4.16 -15.43
N HIS A 282 -0.61 -4.80 -14.50
CA HIS A 282 0.17 -6.03 -14.69
C HIS A 282 1.29 -5.90 -15.75
N GLY A 283 2.21 -6.84 -15.76
CA GLY A 283 3.30 -6.87 -16.71
C GLY A 283 4.64 -6.38 -16.15
N GLU A 284 5.51 -5.91 -17.02
CA GLU A 284 6.93 -5.62 -16.71
C GLU A 284 7.12 -4.51 -15.68
N TYR A 285 6.17 -3.57 -15.60
CA TYR A 285 6.27 -2.40 -14.71
C TYR A 285 5.49 -2.56 -13.40
N GLU A 286 4.91 -3.73 -13.14
CA GLU A 286 4.37 -4.12 -11.85
C GLU A 286 5.30 -5.14 -11.18
N ASN A 287 6.42 -4.69 -10.61
CA ASN A 287 7.45 -5.56 -10.04
C ASN A 287 6.98 -6.35 -8.80
N TYR A 288 5.93 -5.89 -8.13
CA TYR A 288 5.16 -6.65 -7.13
C TYR A 288 3.69 -6.23 -7.18
N ARG A 289 2.79 -7.14 -6.81
CA ARG A 289 1.35 -6.87 -6.79
C ARG A 289 0.91 -6.31 -5.44
N THR A 290 -0.18 -5.53 -5.46
CA THR A 290 -0.67 -4.79 -4.31
C THR A 290 -2.14 -5.10 -4.00
N PRO A 291 -2.47 -6.29 -3.44
CA PRO A 291 -3.82 -6.53 -2.93
C PRO A 291 -4.21 -5.44 -1.94
N GLU A 292 -5.30 -4.72 -2.25
CA GLU A 292 -5.78 -3.62 -1.43
C GLU A 292 -6.78 -4.11 -0.40
N GLN A 293 -6.60 -3.77 0.88
CA GLN A 293 -7.47 -4.12 2.01
C GLN A 293 -7.74 -5.63 2.12
N LYS A 294 -6.89 -6.47 1.50
CA LYS A 294 -7.07 -7.92 1.44
C LYS A 294 -5.77 -8.64 1.73
N VAL A 295 -5.86 -9.73 2.47
CA VAL A 295 -4.76 -10.68 2.63
C VAL A 295 -5.08 -11.91 1.80
N PRO A 296 -4.23 -12.36 0.87
CA PRO A 296 -4.44 -13.58 0.11
C PRO A 296 -4.67 -14.79 1.03
N ASP A 297 -5.51 -15.73 0.61
CA ASP A 297 -5.83 -16.92 1.42
C ASP A 297 -4.62 -17.85 1.61
N LYS A 298 -3.68 -17.84 0.66
CA LYS A 298 -2.48 -18.69 0.65
C LYS A 298 -1.26 -17.90 0.13
N PRO A 299 -0.03 -18.42 0.35
CA PRO A 299 1.17 -17.88 -0.28
C PRO A 299 1.02 -17.75 -1.80
N LEU A 300 1.53 -16.66 -2.35
CA LEU A 300 1.56 -16.39 -3.79
C LEU A 300 2.94 -16.71 -4.34
N ASP A 301 3.02 -17.01 -5.63
CA ASP A 301 4.25 -17.37 -6.35
C ASP A 301 4.99 -16.15 -6.94
N TYR A 302 4.59 -14.95 -6.54
CA TYR A 302 5.19 -13.68 -6.93
C TYR A 302 5.28 -12.71 -5.73
N PRO A 303 6.17 -11.71 -5.78
CA PRO A 303 6.25 -10.69 -4.74
C PRO A 303 4.95 -9.89 -4.62
N TRP A 304 4.54 -9.61 -3.40
CA TRP A 304 3.30 -8.88 -3.14
C TRP A 304 3.35 -8.09 -1.84
N GLU A 305 2.52 -7.08 -1.77
CA GLU A 305 2.36 -6.18 -0.64
C GLU A 305 0.87 -5.95 -0.40
N THR A 306 0.38 -6.20 0.80
CA THR A 306 -0.95 -5.71 1.16
C THR A 306 -0.83 -4.27 1.63
N CYS A 307 -1.45 -3.33 0.90
CA CYS A 307 -1.69 -1.98 1.40
C CYS A 307 -3.04 -1.94 2.13
N MET A 308 -3.03 -1.47 3.37
CA MET A 308 -4.21 -1.48 4.23
C MET A 308 -4.21 -0.30 5.18
N THR A 309 -5.37 0.30 5.40
CA THR A 309 -5.55 1.40 6.34
C THR A 309 -5.46 0.94 7.79
N MET A 310 -4.88 1.76 8.65
CA MET A 310 -4.96 1.55 10.09
C MET A 310 -6.38 1.83 10.59
N GLY A 311 -7.02 2.87 10.07
CA GLY A 311 -8.41 3.25 10.32
C GLY A 311 -9.38 2.77 9.22
N ASP A 312 -10.50 3.48 9.06
CA ASP A 312 -11.50 3.22 8.02
C ASP A 312 -11.15 3.94 6.71
N ALA A 313 -10.41 5.06 6.75
CA ALA A 313 -10.03 5.88 5.59
C ALA A 313 -8.52 5.86 5.33
N TRP A 314 -8.10 6.17 4.09
CA TRP A 314 -6.70 6.35 3.73
C TRP A 314 -6.17 7.68 4.28
N GLY A 315 -6.84 8.79 4.00
CA GLY A 315 -6.53 10.09 4.59
C GLY A 315 -7.09 10.25 6.01
N TYR A 316 -6.69 11.32 6.69
CA TYR A 316 -7.25 11.67 7.99
C TYR A 316 -8.74 12.03 7.87
N ILE A 317 -9.55 11.41 8.72
CA ILE A 317 -10.94 11.81 9.01
C ILE A 317 -11.12 11.98 10.53
N PRO A 318 -11.98 12.91 10.98
CA PRO A 318 -12.38 12.98 12.39
C PRO A 318 -13.07 11.69 12.83
N ASP A 319 -12.84 11.30 14.08
CA ASP A 319 -13.51 10.14 14.72
C ASP A 319 -13.29 8.81 13.97
N ASP A 320 -12.13 8.64 13.32
CA ASP A 320 -11.77 7.42 12.61
C ASP A 320 -11.71 6.21 13.57
N ARG A 321 -12.12 5.05 13.07
CA ARG A 321 -12.14 3.80 13.85
C ARG A 321 -10.90 2.98 13.57
N TYR A 322 -9.88 3.16 14.41
CA TYR A 322 -8.62 2.45 14.25
C TYR A 322 -8.71 0.98 14.70
N LYS A 323 -8.14 0.10 13.89
CA LYS A 323 -7.95 -1.31 14.25
C LYS A 323 -7.16 -1.41 15.57
N SER A 324 -7.43 -2.45 16.35
CA SER A 324 -6.66 -2.71 17.56
C SER A 324 -5.22 -3.08 17.26
N THR A 325 -4.32 -2.89 18.20
CA THR A 325 -2.92 -3.33 18.08
C THR A 325 -2.81 -4.84 17.84
N GLY A 326 -3.66 -5.63 18.50
CA GLY A 326 -3.72 -7.08 18.29
C GLY A 326 -4.07 -7.43 16.86
N THR A 327 -5.15 -6.83 16.33
CA THR A 327 -5.55 -7.01 14.93
C THR A 327 -4.41 -6.64 13.96
N LEU A 328 -3.70 -5.52 14.16
CA LEU A 328 -2.62 -5.07 13.28
C LEU A 328 -1.42 -6.03 13.33
N ILE A 329 -1.05 -6.54 14.50
CA ILE A 329 0.02 -7.54 14.65
C ILE A 329 -0.39 -8.86 14.02
N HIS A 330 -1.64 -9.31 14.18
CA HIS A 330 -2.15 -10.53 13.55
C HIS A 330 -2.12 -10.43 12.02
N LEU A 331 -2.49 -9.26 11.46
CA LEU A 331 -2.38 -9.01 10.03
C LEU A 331 -0.92 -9.07 9.55
N LEU A 332 0.00 -8.41 10.27
CA LEU A 332 1.44 -8.46 9.94
C LEU A 332 1.95 -9.91 9.93
N ILE A 333 1.60 -10.70 10.94
CA ILE A 333 1.99 -12.10 11.05
C ILE A 333 1.42 -12.93 9.88
N ASP A 334 0.13 -12.81 9.59
CA ASP A 334 -0.54 -13.58 8.54
C ASP A 334 0.02 -13.23 7.14
N ILE A 335 0.25 -11.95 6.86
CA ILE A 335 0.85 -11.46 5.61
C ILE A 335 2.26 -12.03 5.44
N VAL A 336 3.10 -11.90 6.47
CA VAL A 336 4.51 -12.33 6.40
C VAL A 336 4.64 -13.85 6.30
N ALA A 337 3.81 -14.62 7.01
CA ALA A 337 3.76 -16.07 6.89
C ALA A 337 3.39 -16.56 5.48
N LYS A 338 2.66 -15.75 4.72
CA LYS A 338 2.31 -15.98 3.32
C LYS A 338 3.29 -15.36 2.32
N GLY A 339 4.37 -14.75 2.80
CA GLY A 339 5.47 -14.22 1.98
C GLY A 339 5.31 -12.78 1.52
N GLY A 340 4.24 -12.09 1.92
CA GLY A 340 3.98 -10.70 1.58
C GLY A 340 4.71 -9.69 2.45
N ASN A 341 4.61 -8.43 2.04
CA ASN A 341 4.92 -7.27 2.85
C ASN A 341 3.64 -6.58 3.32
N PHE A 342 3.67 -6.00 4.49
CA PHE A 342 2.56 -5.19 5.02
C PHE A 342 2.89 -3.71 4.91
N LEU A 343 2.15 -2.99 4.09
CA LEU A 343 2.21 -1.53 3.95
C LEU A 343 1.01 -0.94 4.70
N LEU A 344 1.25 -0.51 5.96
CA LEU A 344 0.22 0.01 6.85
C LEU A 344 0.08 1.52 6.65
N ASP A 345 -1.13 1.95 6.29
CA ASP A 345 -1.43 3.33 6.00
C ASP A 345 -1.92 4.13 7.20
N VAL A 346 -1.48 5.39 7.25
CA VAL A 346 -1.94 6.39 8.18
C VAL A 346 -2.18 7.73 7.48
N GLY A 347 -3.24 8.44 7.88
CA GLY A 347 -3.54 9.81 7.46
C GLY A 347 -3.05 10.84 8.47
N PRO A 348 -2.02 11.65 8.19
CA PRO A 348 -1.65 12.77 9.03
C PRO A 348 -2.78 13.81 9.12
N LYS A 349 -2.92 14.46 10.28
CA LYS A 349 -3.87 15.55 10.51
C LYS A 349 -3.50 16.78 9.67
N PRO A 350 -4.45 17.73 9.48
CA PRO A 350 -4.19 18.94 8.69
C PRO A 350 -3.09 19.84 9.28
N ASP A 351 -2.82 19.72 10.58
CA ASP A 351 -1.74 20.46 11.26
C ASP A 351 -0.34 19.84 11.08
N GLY A 352 -0.26 18.65 10.44
CA GLY A 352 0.98 17.92 10.20
C GLY A 352 1.37 16.95 11.31
N THR A 353 0.51 16.67 12.29
CA THR A 353 0.76 15.66 13.32
C THR A 353 0.06 14.35 12.98
N PHE A 354 0.56 13.22 13.50
CA PHE A 354 -0.22 11.98 13.51
C PHE A 354 -1.31 12.04 14.58
N PRO A 355 -2.48 11.42 14.36
CA PRO A 355 -3.46 11.18 15.41
C PRO A 355 -2.86 10.43 16.61
N ASP A 356 -3.32 10.72 17.82
CA ASP A 356 -2.76 10.12 19.03
C ASP A 356 -2.95 8.61 19.06
N GLU A 357 -4.09 8.11 18.57
CA GLU A 357 -4.36 6.68 18.42
C GLU A 357 -3.38 5.99 17.47
N VAL A 358 -2.99 6.65 16.38
CA VAL A 358 -1.95 6.14 15.46
C VAL A 358 -0.62 6.01 16.19
N ILE A 359 -0.22 7.04 16.95
CA ILE A 359 1.02 7.03 17.73
C ILE A 359 1.01 5.91 18.76
N GLN A 360 -0.13 5.73 19.44
CA GLN A 360 -0.32 4.65 20.41
C GLN A 360 -0.16 3.28 19.74
N ARG A 361 -0.88 3.01 18.65
CA ARG A 361 -0.79 1.72 17.92
C ARG A 361 0.63 1.42 17.44
N LEU A 362 1.30 2.41 16.84
CA LEU A 362 2.67 2.25 16.37
C LEU A 362 3.66 2.01 17.52
N THR A 363 3.45 2.64 18.68
CA THR A 363 4.27 2.40 19.88
C THR A 363 4.09 0.99 20.43
N GLU A 364 2.86 0.50 20.50
CA GLU A 364 2.54 -0.85 20.97
C GLU A 364 3.04 -1.93 20.00
N ILE A 365 2.90 -1.72 18.67
CA ILE A 365 3.49 -2.58 17.65
C ILE A 365 5.02 -2.63 17.81
N GLY A 366 5.64 -1.46 18.03
CA GLY A 366 7.08 -1.36 18.24
C GLY A 366 7.58 -2.18 19.43
N ALA A 367 6.86 -2.13 20.56
CA ALA A 367 7.19 -2.94 21.72
C ALA A 367 7.12 -4.46 21.45
N TRP A 368 6.13 -4.90 20.65
CA TRP A 368 6.05 -6.30 20.21
C TRP A 368 7.17 -6.66 19.23
N MET A 369 7.47 -5.77 18.28
CA MET A 369 8.55 -5.96 17.28
C MET A 369 9.93 -6.01 17.90
N GLU A 370 10.20 -5.27 18.99
CA GLU A 370 11.50 -5.32 19.69
C GLU A 370 11.84 -6.74 20.13
N ILE A 371 10.86 -7.51 20.57
CA ILE A 371 11.01 -8.90 21.02
C ILE A 371 11.04 -9.87 19.82
N ASN A 372 10.21 -9.62 18.78
CA ASN A 372 9.82 -10.66 17.83
C ASN A 372 10.29 -10.41 16.39
N ARG A 373 11.00 -9.31 16.11
CA ARG A 373 11.40 -8.90 14.75
C ARG A 373 12.20 -9.95 13.97
N GLU A 374 12.92 -10.82 14.65
CA GLU A 374 13.67 -11.89 13.98
C GLU A 374 12.76 -12.92 13.30
N ALA A 375 11.54 -13.10 13.78
CA ALA A 375 10.54 -13.96 13.16
C ALA A 375 9.77 -13.29 12.01
N ILE A 376 10.02 -11.99 11.76
CA ILE A 376 9.35 -11.18 10.76
C ILE A 376 10.28 -10.87 9.58
N TYR A 377 11.39 -10.13 9.83
CA TYR A 377 12.24 -9.66 8.74
C TYR A 377 13.06 -10.78 8.10
N ALA A 378 13.30 -10.65 6.79
CA ALA A 378 14.09 -11.58 5.99
C ALA A 378 13.63 -13.04 6.15
N THR A 379 12.33 -13.25 6.30
CA THR A 379 11.69 -14.56 6.37
C THR A 379 10.96 -14.90 5.07
N GLN A 380 10.71 -16.18 4.89
CA GLN A 380 9.98 -16.75 3.76
C GLN A 380 8.87 -17.68 4.27
N PRO A 381 7.84 -17.97 3.44
CA PRO A 381 6.84 -18.97 3.76
C PRO A 381 7.46 -20.35 3.97
N VAL A 382 6.89 -21.14 4.89
CA VAL A 382 7.23 -22.55 5.11
C VAL A 382 5.96 -23.36 5.32
N ALA A 383 5.84 -24.50 4.68
CA ALA A 383 4.65 -25.35 4.80
C ALA A 383 4.64 -26.15 6.14
N PRO A 384 3.48 -26.25 6.81
CA PRO A 384 2.27 -25.51 6.54
C PRO A 384 2.43 -24.05 7.00
N TYR A 385 2.13 -23.04 6.17
CA TYR A 385 2.27 -21.65 6.55
C TYR A 385 1.35 -21.23 7.71
N LYS A 386 0.31 -22.02 7.96
CA LYS A 386 -0.63 -21.83 9.07
C LYS A 386 -1.19 -23.18 9.55
N SER A 387 -1.36 -23.32 10.87
CA SER A 387 -2.00 -24.49 11.49
C SER A 387 -2.80 -24.00 12.72
N GLY A 388 -4.12 -23.99 12.60
CA GLY A 388 -5.00 -23.36 13.58
C GLY A 388 -4.69 -21.87 13.73
N GLN A 389 -4.45 -21.44 14.97
CA GLN A 389 -4.07 -20.04 15.30
C GLN A 389 -2.58 -19.77 15.19
N THR A 390 -1.78 -20.70 14.64
CA THR A 390 -0.33 -20.55 14.54
C THR A 390 0.10 -20.36 13.10
N CYS A 391 0.79 -19.29 12.80
CA CYS A 391 1.46 -19.02 11.55
C CYS A 391 2.94 -19.42 11.62
N PHE A 392 3.57 -19.69 10.48
CA PHE A 392 4.97 -20.11 10.42
C PHE A 392 5.75 -19.23 9.46
N THR A 393 6.96 -18.85 9.88
CA THR A 393 7.95 -18.20 9.03
C THR A 393 9.28 -18.93 9.13
N GLN A 394 10.11 -18.80 8.10
CA GLN A 394 11.43 -19.43 8.07
C GLN A 394 12.49 -18.45 7.60
N LYS A 395 13.63 -18.44 8.25
CA LYS A 395 14.85 -17.75 7.79
C LYS A 395 15.53 -18.50 6.65
N LYS A 396 16.40 -17.82 5.90
CA LYS A 396 17.21 -18.42 4.82
C LYS A 396 18.17 -19.50 5.33
N ASP A 397 18.58 -19.46 6.60
CA ASP A 397 19.42 -20.47 7.26
C ASP A 397 18.65 -21.71 7.75
N GLY A 398 17.32 -21.71 7.55
CA GLY A 398 16.44 -22.82 7.91
C GLY A 398 15.76 -22.66 9.28
N GLN A 399 16.10 -21.66 10.10
CA GLN A 399 15.42 -21.45 11.38
C GLN A 399 13.93 -21.16 11.18
N VAL A 400 13.07 -21.94 11.84
CA VAL A 400 11.61 -21.83 11.80
C VAL A 400 11.09 -21.15 13.05
N TYR A 401 10.08 -20.29 12.84
CA TYR A 401 9.32 -19.64 13.92
C TYR A 401 7.85 -20.03 13.81
N ALA A 402 7.22 -20.30 14.97
CA ALA A 402 5.79 -20.50 15.13
C ALA A 402 5.18 -19.32 15.89
N LEU A 403 4.40 -18.52 15.18
CA LEU A 403 3.79 -17.29 15.71
C LEU A 403 2.32 -17.62 16.06
N HIS A 404 2.05 -17.87 17.33
CA HIS A 404 0.72 -18.22 17.84
C HIS A 404 -0.06 -16.97 18.23
N LEU A 405 -1.15 -16.73 17.52
CA LEU A 405 -2.02 -15.55 17.72
C LEU A 405 -2.82 -15.72 19.03
N LEU A 406 -2.77 -14.72 19.90
CA LEU A 406 -3.54 -14.68 21.15
C LEU A 406 -4.87 -13.93 20.94
N GLU A 407 -5.93 -14.38 21.56
CA GLU A 407 -7.20 -13.65 21.60
C GLU A 407 -7.06 -12.35 22.39
N GLU A 408 -7.59 -11.25 21.90
CA GLU A 408 -7.42 -9.91 22.51
C GLU A 408 -8.04 -9.82 23.92
N SER A 409 -9.17 -10.51 24.14
CA SER A 409 -9.88 -10.54 25.43
C SER A 409 -9.55 -11.77 26.26
N GLY A 410 -8.63 -12.63 25.77
CA GLY A 410 -8.33 -13.92 26.36
C GLY A 410 -7.34 -13.85 27.53
N THR A 411 -7.45 -14.77 28.46
CA THR A 411 -6.38 -15.05 29.43
C THR A 411 -5.25 -15.81 28.74
N MET A 412 -4.01 -15.62 29.22
CA MET A 412 -2.86 -16.39 28.73
C MET A 412 -3.14 -17.90 28.83
N PRO A 413 -3.11 -18.66 27.71
CA PRO A 413 -3.39 -20.09 27.76
C PRO A 413 -2.30 -20.82 28.55
N LEU A 414 -2.67 -21.82 29.33
CA LEU A 414 -1.70 -22.67 30.04
C LEU A 414 -0.97 -23.64 29.08
N THR A 415 -1.67 -24.04 28.04
CA THR A 415 -1.12 -24.92 26.99
C THR A 415 -1.58 -24.49 25.61
N ILE A 416 -0.70 -24.64 24.63
CA ILE A 416 -0.98 -24.40 23.21
C ILE A 416 -0.76 -25.71 22.46
N THR A 417 -1.76 -26.12 21.68
CA THR A 417 -1.63 -27.26 20.77
C THR A 417 -1.53 -26.74 19.35
N ILE A 418 -0.44 -27.04 18.69
CA ILE A 418 -0.20 -26.75 17.25
C ILE A 418 -0.41 -28.06 16.50
N PRO A 419 -1.50 -28.24 15.72
CA PRO A 419 -1.87 -29.53 15.13
C PRO A 419 -0.85 -30.09 14.14
N ALA A 420 -0.14 -29.20 13.42
CA ALA A 420 0.93 -29.59 12.50
C ALA A 420 2.05 -28.54 12.57
N VAL A 421 3.29 -28.98 12.51
CA VAL A 421 4.50 -28.12 12.42
C VAL A 421 5.27 -28.43 11.14
N PRO A 422 6.09 -27.48 10.64
CA PRO A 422 6.99 -27.72 9.51
C PRO A 422 7.92 -28.91 9.73
N LYS A 423 8.29 -29.60 8.66
CA LYS A 423 9.22 -30.73 8.69
C LYS A 423 10.66 -30.25 8.49
N PRO A 424 11.64 -30.84 9.16
CA PRO A 424 11.54 -31.86 10.21
C PRO A 424 10.93 -31.30 11.51
N PRO A 425 10.36 -32.14 12.39
CA PRO A 425 9.82 -31.68 13.67
C PRO A 425 10.92 -31.09 14.54
N PRO A 426 10.61 -30.14 15.45
CA PRO A 426 11.60 -29.47 16.26
C PRO A 426 12.28 -30.44 17.23
N ARG A 427 13.57 -30.23 17.50
CA ARG A 427 14.33 -30.93 18.56
C ARG A 427 14.28 -30.17 19.88
N LYS A 428 14.11 -28.87 19.82
CA LYS A 428 14.05 -27.94 20.95
C LYS A 428 13.05 -26.85 20.62
N ILE A 429 12.31 -26.37 21.60
CA ILE A 429 11.44 -25.20 21.47
C ILE A 429 11.85 -24.19 22.52
N SER A 430 11.99 -22.92 22.09
CA SER A 430 12.15 -21.77 22.98
C SER A 430 11.10 -20.71 22.65
N LEU A 431 10.86 -19.77 23.56
CA LEU A 431 9.88 -18.70 23.43
C LEU A 431 10.62 -17.36 23.45
N LEU A 432 10.45 -16.53 22.44
CA LEU A 432 11.02 -15.20 22.40
C LEU A 432 10.46 -14.35 23.56
N GLY A 433 11.30 -13.52 24.14
CA GLY A 433 10.97 -12.73 25.33
C GLY A 433 10.98 -13.50 26.66
N CYS A 434 11.21 -14.82 26.65
CA CYS A 434 11.30 -15.64 27.85
C CYS A 434 12.64 -16.35 27.96
N LYS A 435 13.22 -16.34 29.17
CA LYS A 435 14.44 -17.12 29.48
C LYS A 435 14.06 -18.54 29.94
N GLY A 436 14.84 -19.51 29.52
CA GLY A 436 14.73 -20.91 29.98
C GLY A 436 14.02 -21.85 29.00
N PRO A 437 14.01 -23.15 29.31
CA PRO A 437 13.44 -24.16 28.45
C PRO A 437 11.90 -24.11 28.47
N VAL A 438 11.30 -24.34 27.31
CA VAL A 438 9.85 -24.53 27.15
C VAL A 438 9.55 -26.02 27.22
N LYS A 439 8.61 -26.43 28.07
CA LYS A 439 8.14 -27.83 28.15
C LYS A 439 7.17 -28.07 27.00
N TRP A 440 7.41 -29.15 26.27
CA TRP A 440 6.57 -29.55 25.15
C TRP A 440 6.59 -31.07 24.94
N LYS A 441 5.63 -31.59 24.17
CA LYS A 441 5.60 -32.97 23.71
C LYS A 441 5.04 -33.04 22.28
N SER A 442 5.44 -34.07 21.54
CA SER A 442 4.89 -34.34 20.22
C SER A 442 3.44 -34.87 20.33
N VAL A 443 2.56 -34.42 19.42
CA VAL A 443 1.16 -34.84 19.31
C VAL A 443 0.84 -34.98 17.83
N GLY A 444 0.82 -36.23 17.33
CA GLY A 444 0.67 -36.52 15.90
C GLY A 444 1.77 -35.84 15.07
N THR A 445 1.38 -35.01 14.10
CA THR A 445 2.30 -34.23 13.27
C THR A 445 2.65 -32.85 13.87
N GLY A 446 2.10 -32.56 15.04
CA GLY A 446 2.24 -31.29 15.73
C GLY A 446 2.90 -31.41 17.10
N VAL A 447 2.70 -30.37 17.91
CA VAL A 447 3.26 -30.26 19.26
C VAL A 447 2.25 -29.68 20.22
N GLN A 448 2.34 -30.09 21.50
CA GLN A 448 1.67 -29.43 22.61
C GLN A 448 2.72 -28.77 23.49
N ILE A 449 2.57 -27.46 23.71
CA ILE A 449 3.51 -26.62 24.44
C ILE A 449 2.87 -26.17 25.74
N THR A 450 3.58 -26.33 26.87
CA THR A 450 3.19 -25.72 28.14
C THR A 450 3.72 -24.28 28.17
N VAL A 451 2.83 -23.30 28.26
CA VAL A 451 3.20 -21.89 28.27
C VAL A 451 3.89 -21.54 29.61
N PRO A 452 5.11 -21.01 29.58
CA PRO A 452 5.80 -20.64 30.79
C PRO A 452 5.08 -19.50 31.54
N LYS A 453 5.09 -19.52 32.88
CA LYS A 453 4.53 -18.42 33.68
C LYS A 453 5.15 -17.05 33.32
N ALA A 454 6.43 -17.03 32.95
CA ALA A 454 7.13 -15.82 32.49
C ALA A 454 6.54 -15.17 31.23
N ALA A 455 5.72 -15.92 30.46
CA ALA A 455 5.04 -15.38 29.28
C ALA A 455 3.83 -14.49 29.62
N ALA A 456 3.42 -14.40 30.87
CA ALA A 456 2.20 -13.66 31.28
C ALA A 456 2.20 -12.17 30.90
N SER A 457 3.38 -11.57 30.66
CA SER A 457 3.52 -10.17 30.21
C SER A 457 3.52 -10.01 28.69
N LEU A 458 3.64 -11.11 27.94
CA LEU A 458 3.61 -11.07 26.47
C LEU A 458 2.18 -10.89 25.97
N LYS A 459 2.02 -10.12 24.90
CA LYS A 459 0.69 -9.76 24.36
C LYS A 459 0.63 -10.06 22.86
N HIS A 460 -0.60 -10.14 22.35
CA HIS A 460 -0.96 -10.23 20.93
C HIS A 460 -0.55 -11.55 20.26
N ALA A 461 0.68 -11.99 20.37
CA ALA A 461 1.13 -13.28 19.83
C ALA A 461 2.36 -13.79 20.60
N LEU A 462 2.45 -15.11 20.76
CA LEU A 462 3.64 -15.81 21.29
C LEU A 462 4.47 -16.36 20.11
N VAL A 463 5.76 -16.10 20.13
CA VAL A 463 6.66 -16.52 19.04
C VAL A 463 7.62 -17.59 19.55
N PHE A 464 7.40 -18.80 19.10
CA PHE A 464 8.26 -19.95 19.44
C PHE A 464 9.31 -20.15 18.34
N VAL A 465 10.54 -20.42 18.76
CA VAL A 465 11.65 -20.85 17.90
C VAL A 465 11.63 -22.37 17.91
N LEU A 466 11.48 -22.98 16.73
CA LEU A 466 11.34 -24.42 16.56
C LEU A 466 12.66 -25.09 16.15
#